data_2dc9a24bc47c1fa49fe743cbe39cc839
#
_entry.id   2dc9a24bc47c1fa49fe743cbe39cc839
#
_cell.length_a   1.000
_cell.length_b   1.000
_cell.length_c   1.000
_cell.angle_alpha   90.00
_cell.angle_beta   90.00
_cell.angle_gamma   90.00
#
_symmetry.space_group_name_H-M   'P 1'
#
loop_
_entity.id
_entity.type
_entity.pdbx_description
1 polymer ?
#
loop_
_entity_poly.entity_id
_entity_poly.type
_entity_poly.pdbx_seq_one_letter_code
_entity_poly.pdbx_strand_id
1 'polypeptide(L)'
;DTGPVAMAEKVAITPDMTAGELHDRLSLIGADLMVRALGALERESLTLQSQDEEGVTYAAKIDKAEARIDWSKPAKDVHNTIRGISPFPGAWCEMEINGVVERVKLQRSTLGEGSGAPGTVLDDRLTIACGEGAVRLVTLQRSGGKPLPAQEFLRGASVTKVL
;
A
#
# COMPACT_ATOMS: atom_id res chain seq x y z
N ASP A 1 -19.18 9.07 -13.33
CA ASP A 1 -18.36 9.66 -12.25
C ASP A 1 -18.58 11.17 -12.07
N THR A 2 -19.30 11.83 -12.98
CA THR A 2 -19.59 13.28 -12.91
C THR A 2 -21.02 13.59 -12.44
N GLY A 3 -21.84 12.58 -12.17
CA GLY A 3 -23.20 12.73 -11.67
C GLY A 3 -23.24 13.21 -10.21
N PRO A 4 -24.40 13.66 -9.72
CA PRO A 4 -24.56 14.10 -8.35
C PRO A 4 -24.39 12.95 -7.35
N VAL A 5 -23.88 13.29 -6.16
CA VAL A 5 -23.67 12.36 -5.05
C VAL A 5 -24.98 12.14 -4.30
N ALA A 6 -25.40 10.89 -4.17
CA ALA A 6 -26.62 10.52 -3.47
C ALA A 6 -26.40 10.37 -1.95
N MET A 7 -25.34 9.67 -1.56
CA MET A 7 -24.91 9.49 -0.18
C MET A 7 -23.39 9.37 -0.10
N ALA A 8 -22.81 9.77 1.00
CA ALA A 8 -21.38 9.64 1.25
C ALA A 8 -21.12 9.24 2.71
N GLU A 9 -20.11 8.41 2.91
CA GLU A 9 -19.61 8.05 4.23
C GLU A 9 -18.08 8.20 4.26
N LYS A 10 -17.56 8.83 5.31
CA LYS A 10 -16.12 9.07 5.44
C LYS A 10 -15.45 7.90 6.15
N VAL A 11 -14.36 7.42 5.57
CA VAL A 11 -13.53 6.36 6.14
C VAL A 11 -12.13 6.91 6.42
N ALA A 12 -11.68 6.76 7.67
CA ALA A 12 -10.31 7.13 8.03
C ALA A 12 -9.31 6.13 7.46
N ILE A 13 -8.32 6.63 6.73
CA ILE A 13 -7.17 5.86 6.27
C ILE A 13 -6.07 6.00 7.31
N THR A 14 -5.77 4.91 8.04
CA THR A 14 -4.72 4.93 9.06
C THR A 14 -3.32 4.89 8.43
N PRO A 15 -2.26 5.27 9.18
CA PRO A 15 -0.90 5.32 8.63
C PRO A 15 -0.42 4.04 7.96
N ASP A 16 -0.76 2.87 8.52
CA ASP A 16 -0.30 1.56 8.03
C ASP A 16 -1.37 0.79 7.23
N MET A 17 -2.55 1.38 7.00
CA MET A 17 -3.62 0.74 6.25
C MET A 17 -3.20 0.51 4.81
N THR A 18 -3.35 -0.72 4.33
CA THR A 18 -3.10 -1.10 2.93
C THR A 18 -4.31 -0.80 2.04
N ALA A 19 -4.07 -0.70 0.74
CA ALA A 19 -5.16 -0.54 -0.24
C ALA A 19 -6.17 -1.70 -0.18
N GLY A 20 -5.72 -2.93 0.05
CA GLY A 20 -6.60 -4.08 0.23
C GLY A 20 -7.50 -3.97 1.45
N GLU A 21 -6.94 -3.58 2.60
CA GLU A 21 -7.73 -3.36 3.82
C GLU A 21 -8.76 -2.23 3.65
N LEU A 22 -8.36 -1.16 2.96
CA LEU A 22 -9.29 -0.06 2.62
C LEU A 22 -10.39 -0.53 1.67
N HIS A 23 -10.02 -1.29 0.62
CA HIS A 23 -10.96 -1.86 -0.34
C HIS A 23 -12.02 -2.73 0.36
N ASP A 24 -11.61 -3.64 1.22
CA ASP A 24 -12.53 -4.54 1.92
C ASP A 24 -13.46 -3.76 2.85
N ARG A 25 -12.94 -2.75 3.55
CA ARG A 25 -13.75 -1.86 4.38
C ARG A 25 -14.75 -1.04 3.56
N LEU A 26 -14.31 -0.48 2.44
CA LEU A 26 -15.18 0.29 1.53
C LEU A 26 -16.25 -0.59 0.89
N SER A 27 -15.96 -1.85 0.58
CA SER A 27 -16.92 -2.81 0.05
C SER A 27 -18.10 -3.02 0.99
N LEU A 28 -17.83 -3.22 2.28
CA LEU A 28 -18.87 -3.41 3.31
C LEU A 28 -19.71 -2.13 3.51
N ILE A 29 -19.04 -0.99 3.63
CA ILE A 29 -19.70 0.31 3.80
C ILE A 29 -20.52 0.67 2.56
N GLY A 30 -19.98 0.43 1.37
CA GLY A 30 -20.66 0.69 0.10
C GLY A 30 -21.91 -0.16 -0.07
N ALA A 31 -21.89 -1.42 0.36
CA ALA A 31 -23.08 -2.28 0.35
C ALA A 31 -24.21 -1.73 1.25
N ASP A 32 -23.88 -1.34 2.48
CA ASP A 32 -24.85 -0.71 3.40
C ASP A 32 -25.36 0.63 2.86
N LEU A 33 -24.45 1.46 2.33
CA LEU A 33 -24.80 2.75 1.76
C LEU A 33 -25.76 2.61 0.57
N MET A 34 -25.54 1.60 -0.28
CA MET A 34 -26.43 1.31 -1.41
C MET A 34 -27.84 0.95 -0.97
N VAL A 35 -28.00 0.08 0.04
CA VAL A 35 -29.29 -0.30 0.59
C VAL A 35 -30.03 0.92 1.15
N ARG A 36 -29.32 1.76 1.90
CA ARG A 36 -29.88 3.00 2.48
C ARG A 36 -30.29 3.99 1.39
N ALA A 37 -29.48 4.15 0.33
CA ALA A 37 -29.79 5.04 -0.77
C ALA A 37 -31.01 4.59 -1.56
N LEU A 38 -31.13 3.29 -1.86
CA LEU A 38 -32.28 2.72 -2.54
C LEU A 38 -33.56 2.88 -1.71
N GLY A 39 -33.49 2.62 -0.41
CA GLY A 39 -34.63 2.84 0.48
C GLY A 39 -35.03 4.32 0.63
N ALA A 40 -34.09 5.25 0.54
CA ALA A 40 -34.39 6.69 0.51
C ALA A 40 -35.01 7.11 -0.83
N LEU A 41 -34.52 6.53 -1.94
CA LEU A 41 -35.07 6.75 -3.27
C LEU A 41 -36.53 6.27 -3.37
N GLU A 42 -36.82 5.07 -2.88
CA GLU A 42 -38.18 4.51 -2.85
C GLU A 42 -39.17 5.39 -2.08
N ARG A 43 -38.69 6.02 -0.99
CA ARG A 43 -39.51 6.95 -0.19
C ARG A 43 -39.49 8.39 -0.68
N GLU A 44 -38.91 8.65 -1.84
CA GLU A 44 -38.76 10.00 -2.43
C GLU A 44 -38.04 11.00 -1.49
N SER A 45 -37.21 10.49 -0.57
CA SER A 45 -36.48 11.29 0.42
C SER A 45 -34.99 11.45 0.14
N LEU A 46 -34.51 10.94 -1.02
CA LEU A 46 -33.12 11.05 -1.43
C LEU A 46 -32.82 12.46 -1.93
N THR A 47 -31.87 13.13 -1.29
CA THR A 47 -31.36 14.42 -1.76
C THR A 47 -30.05 14.21 -2.50
N LEU A 48 -29.95 14.75 -3.70
CA LEU A 48 -28.76 14.69 -4.53
C LEU A 48 -27.93 15.96 -4.36
N GLN A 49 -26.61 15.81 -4.21
CA GLN A 49 -25.66 16.91 -4.10
C GLN A 49 -24.77 16.95 -5.35
N SER A 50 -24.73 18.09 -6.05
CA SER A 50 -23.80 18.28 -7.15
C SER A 50 -22.34 18.20 -6.66
N GLN A 51 -21.47 17.64 -7.50
CA GLN A 51 -20.04 17.65 -7.24
C GLN A 51 -19.45 19.03 -7.56
N ASP A 52 -18.47 19.47 -6.76
CA ASP A 52 -17.71 20.69 -7.05
C ASP A 52 -16.77 20.46 -8.24
N GLU A 53 -16.59 21.48 -9.06
CA GLU A 53 -15.61 21.45 -10.15
C GLU A 53 -14.18 21.75 -9.68
N GLU A 54 -14.05 22.45 -8.55
CA GLU A 54 -12.76 22.79 -7.96
C GLU A 54 -12.20 21.62 -7.16
N GLY A 55 -10.89 21.38 -7.28
CA GLY A 55 -10.20 20.30 -6.55
C GLY A 55 -10.36 18.90 -7.14
N VAL A 56 -10.90 18.76 -8.34
CA VAL A 56 -11.05 17.48 -9.03
C VAL A 56 -9.68 16.85 -9.27
N THR A 57 -9.53 15.58 -8.91
CA THR A 57 -8.33 14.79 -9.17
C THR A 57 -8.70 13.49 -9.89
N TYR A 58 -7.79 13.02 -10.74
CA TYR A 58 -7.98 11.77 -11.48
C TYR A 58 -6.98 10.72 -11.02
N ALA A 59 -7.50 9.53 -10.66
CA ALA A 59 -6.67 8.37 -10.36
C ALA A 59 -6.31 7.65 -11.66
N ALA A 60 -5.10 7.86 -12.16
CA ALA A 60 -4.58 7.13 -13.30
C ALA A 60 -4.41 5.64 -12.98
N LYS A 61 -4.46 4.80 -14.02
CA LYS A 61 -4.16 3.38 -13.87
C LYS A 61 -2.69 3.21 -13.47
N ILE A 62 -2.44 2.44 -12.41
CA ILE A 62 -1.09 2.16 -11.92
C ILE A 62 -0.32 1.37 -12.99
N ASP A 63 0.85 1.90 -13.40
CA ASP A 63 1.79 1.19 -14.28
C ASP A 63 2.60 0.18 -13.46
N LYS A 64 2.98 -0.93 -14.10
CA LYS A 64 3.85 -1.95 -13.49
C LYS A 64 5.24 -1.41 -13.12
N ALA A 65 5.72 -0.40 -13.85
CA ALA A 65 6.98 0.26 -13.55
C ALA A 65 6.95 1.03 -12.23
N GLU A 66 5.80 1.64 -11.90
CA GLU A 66 5.60 2.37 -10.63
C GLU A 66 5.60 1.46 -9.40
N ALA A 67 5.42 0.15 -9.60
CA ALA A 67 5.43 -0.82 -8.52
C ALA A 67 6.85 -1.20 -8.04
N ARG A 68 7.91 -0.84 -8.78
CA ARG A 68 9.29 -1.00 -8.32
C ARG A 68 9.61 0.08 -7.28
N ILE A 69 10.12 -0.35 -6.14
CA ILE A 69 10.52 0.58 -5.08
C ILE A 69 11.79 1.32 -5.46
N ASP A 70 11.76 2.63 -5.31
CA ASP A 70 12.91 3.52 -5.36
C ASP A 70 13.34 3.89 -3.94
N TRP A 71 14.38 3.25 -3.45
CA TRP A 71 14.90 3.45 -2.09
C TRP A 71 15.54 4.82 -1.88
N SER A 72 15.81 5.58 -2.95
CA SER A 72 16.34 6.96 -2.85
C SER A 72 15.29 7.95 -2.37
N LYS A 73 14.01 7.59 -2.38
CA LYS A 73 12.91 8.41 -1.88
C LYS A 73 12.87 8.43 -0.35
N PRO A 74 12.18 9.41 0.26
CA PRO A 74 11.91 9.43 1.70
C PRO A 74 11.17 8.17 2.17
N ALA A 75 11.45 7.70 3.37
CA ALA A 75 10.82 6.51 3.96
C ALA A 75 9.28 6.57 3.94
N LYS A 76 8.71 7.75 4.15
CA LYS A 76 7.25 7.96 4.08
C LYS A 76 6.70 7.64 2.69
N ASP A 77 7.39 8.01 1.62
CA ASP A 77 6.94 7.77 0.25
C ASP A 77 7.11 6.30 -0.12
N VAL A 78 8.23 5.68 0.28
CA VAL A 78 8.45 4.24 0.13
C VAL A 78 7.35 3.44 0.84
N HIS A 79 7.07 3.77 2.10
CA HIS A 79 6.01 3.13 2.88
C HIS A 79 4.64 3.33 2.22
N ASN A 80 4.32 4.54 1.78
CA ASN A 80 3.07 4.85 1.09
C ASN A 80 2.94 4.07 -0.23
N THR A 81 4.01 3.91 -0.99
CA THR A 81 4.01 3.10 -2.21
C THR A 81 3.72 1.63 -1.87
N ILE A 82 4.40 1.05 -0.86
CA ILE A 82 4.18 -0.34 -0.46
C ILE A 82 2.72 -0.57 -0.06
N ARG A 83 2.19 0.22 0.88
CA ARG A 83 0.83 0.04 1.38
C ARG A 83 -0.25 0.39 0.35
N GLY A 84 0.02 1.40 -0.50
CA GLY A 84 -0.95 1.93 -1.46
C GLY A 84 -1.25 1.00 -2.64
N ILE A 85 -0.38 0.02 -2.93
CA ILE A 85 -0.57 -0.97 -4.00
C ILE A 85 -0.56 -2.42 -3.49
N SER A 86 -0.68 -2.62 -2.18
CA SER A 86 -0.79 -3.93 -1.55
C SER A 86 -2.26 -4.36 -1.41
N PRO A 87 -2.61 -5.62 -1.69
CA PRO A 87 -1.76 -6.71 -2.13
C PRO A 87 -1.52 -6.74 -3.65
N PHE A 88 -2.26 -5.97 -4.42
CA PHE A 88 -2.19 -5.99 -5.89
C PHE A 88 -2.14 -4.56 -6.46
N PRO A 89 -1.26 -4.31 -7.46
CA PRO A 89 -0.30 -5.22 -8.10
C PRO A 89 0.84 -5.66 -7.19
N GLY A 90 1.07 -4.99 -6.07
CA GLY A 90 2.11 -5.25 -5.08
C GLY A 90 3.44 -4.58 -5.43
N ALA A 91 3.95 -3.75 -4.51
CA ALA A 91 5.27 -3.18 -4.62
C ALA A 91 6.34 -4.28 -4.63
N TRP A 92 7.46 -4.03 -5.28
CA TRP A 92 8.54 -4.99 -5.36
C TRP A 92 9.92 -4.31 -5.44
N CYS A 93 10.92 -5.03 -5.03
CA CYS A 93 12.33 -4.70 -5.24
C CYS A 93 13.13 -5.96 -5.58
N GLU A 94 14.36 -5.78 -5.95
CA GLU A 94 15.34 -6.87 -6.00
C GLU A 94 16.09 -6.93 -4.68
N MET A 95 16.31 -8.15 -4.17
CA MET A 95 17.04 -8.41 -2.93
C MET A 95 18.17 -9.40 -3.20
N GLU A 96 19.34 -9.12 -2.68
CA GLU A 96 20.42 -10.11 -2.62
C GLU A 96 20.21 -11.01 -1.41
N ILE A 97 19.82 -12.26 -1.67
CA ILE A 97 19.49 -13.27 -0.68
C ILE A 97 20.46 -14.45 -0.81
N ASN A 98 21.26 -14.70 0.20
CA ASN A 98 22.29 -15.76 0.17
C ASN A 98 23.23 -15.64 -1.06
N GLY A 99 23.54 -14.40 -1.49
CA GLY A 99 24.40 -14.12 -2.65
C GLY A 99 23.69 -14.21 -4.01
N VAL A 100 22.37 -14.43 -4.04
CA VAL A 100 21.58 -14.46 -5.29
C VAL A 100 20.58 -13.29 -5.28
N VAL A 101 20.50 -12.58 -6.41
CA VAL A 101 19.53 -11.50 -6.59
C VAL A 101 18.19 -12.08 -7.00
N GLU A 102 17.18 -11.83 -6.20
CA GLU A 102 15.81 -12.29 -6.43
C GLU A 102 14.82 -11.11 -6.39
N ARG A 103 13.76 -11.18 -7.20
CA ARG A 103 12.64 -10.25 -7.11
C ARG A 103 11.73 -10.66 -5.95
N VAL A 104 11.49 -9.71 -5.04
CA VAL A 104 10.64 -9.92 -3.86
C VAL A 104 9.54 -8.87 -3.85
N LYS A 105 8.28 -9.30 -3.63
CA LYS A 105 7.16 -8.40 -3.38
C LYS A 105 7.14 -7.97 -1.92
N LEU A 106 6.83 -6.70 -1.71
CA LEU A 106 6.70 -6.06 -0.41
C LEU A 106 5.22 -5.83 -0.14
N GLN A 107 4.64 -6.62 0.75
CA GLN A 107 3.21 -6.58 1.01
C GLN A 107 2.84 -5.65 2.16
N ARG A 108 3.72 -5.51 3.16
CA ARG A 108 3.51 -4.65 4.31
C ARG A 108 4.83 -4.11 4.83
N SER A 109 4.79 -2.86 5.26
CA SER A 109 5.89 -2.18 5.93
C SER A 109 5.38 -1.25 7.02
N THR A 110 6.27 -0.77 7.86
CA THR A 110 6.08 0.34 8.80
C THR A 110 7.24 1.30 8.66
N LEU A 111 7.08 2.53 9.12
CA LEU A 111 8.22 3.41 9.28
C LEU A 111 9.16 2.82 10.33
N GLY A 112 10.46 2.90 10.08
CA GLY A 112 11.55 2.42 10.93
C GLY A 112 12.46 3.57 11.32
N GLU A 113 13.38 3.28 12.26
CA GLU A 113 14.42 4.21 12.67
C GLU A 113 15.76 3.80 12.06
N GLY A 114 16.58 4.78 11.77
CA GLY A 114 17.93 4.60 11.24
C GLY A 114 18.19 5.40 9.98
N SER A 115 19.44 5.44 9.57
CA SER A 115 19.90 6.12 8.36
C SER A 115 21.08 5.38 7.75
N GLY A 116 21.28 5.52 6.45
CA GLY A 116 22.36 4.89 5.72
C GLY A 116 22.23 5.18 4.23
N ALA A 117 23.10 4.61 3.43
CA ALA A 117 22.92 4.66 1.98
C ALA A 117 21.61 3.96 1.58
N PRO A 118 20.81 4.54 0.65
CA PRO A 118 19.55 3.93 0.23
C PRO A 118 19.72 2.46 -0.17
N GLY A 119 18.81 1.60 0.30
CA GLY A 119 18.87 0.15 0.07
C GLY A 119 19.75 -0.64 1.04
N THR A 120 20.42 0.02 2.01
CA THR A 120 21.20 -0.68 3.03
C THR A 120 20.26 -1.35 4.06
N VAL A 121 20.52 -2.62 4.36
CA VAL A 121 19.86 -3.33 5.46
C VAL A 121 20.53 -2.89 6.78
N LEU A 122 19.75 -2.30 7.67
CA LEU A 122 20.26 -1.67 8.90
C LEU A 122 20.28 -2.61 10.11
N ASP A 123 19.41 -3.62 10.11
CA ASP A 123 19.27 -4.55 11.23
C ASP A 123 18.80 -5.94 10.77
N ASP A 124 18.70 -6.86 11.72
CA ASP A 124 18.23 -8.24 11.53
C ASP A 124 16.70 -8.38 11.39
N ARG A 125 15.97 -7.26 11.34
CA ARG A 125 14.52 -7.19 11.20
C ARG A 125 14.07 -6.60 9.86
N LEU A 126 14.97 -6.50 8.89
CA LEU A 126 14.76 -5.90 7.59
C LEU A 126 14.30 -4.43 7.66
N THR A 127 14.97 -3.64 8.49
CA THR A 127 14.89 -2.19 8.41
C THR A 127 15.83 -1.72 7.31
N ILE A 128 15.29 -1.05 6.30
CA ILE A 128 16.00 -0.63 5.09
C ILE A 128 16.14 0.88 5.08
N ALA A 129 17.35 1.38 4.88
CA ALA A 129 17.62 2.79 4.73
C ALA A 129 16.98 3.33 3.44
N CYS A 130 16.35 4.49 3.53
CA CYS A 130 15.79 5.25 2.43
C CYS A 130 16.60 6.54 2.19
N GLY A 131 16.24 7.34 1.19
CA GLY A 131 16.89 8.64 0.96
C GLY A 131 16.81 9.54 2.19
N GLU A 132 15.71 9.43 2.96
CA GLU A 132 15.53 10.05 4.27
C GLU A 132 14.77 9.05 5.16
N GLY A 133 15.32 8.75 6.35
CA GLY A 133 14.75 7.79 7.28
C GLY A 133 14.87 6.34 6.83
N ALA A 134 14.05 5.48 7.38
CA ALA A 134 14.07 4.03 7.10
C ALA A 134 12.66 3.43 7.09
N VAL A 135 12.52 2.30 6.42
CA VAL A 135 11.29 1.50 6.37
C VAL A 135 11.60 0.10 6.90
N ARG A 136 10.77 -0.41 7.80
CA ARG A 136 10.81 -1.81 8.22
C ARG A 136 9.86 -2.64 7.39
N LEU A 137 10.38 -3.66 6.73
CA LEU A 137 9.58 -4.62 5.98
C LEU A 137 8.95 -5.62 6.95
N VAL A 138 7.62 -5.81 6.85
CA VAL A 138 6.84 -6.65 7.76
C VAL A 138 6.38 -7.93 7.10
N THR A 139 5.92 -7.85 5.85
CA THR A 139 5.46 -9.02 5.08
C THR A 139 6.03 -8.97 3.68
N LEU A 140 6.68 -10.06 3.28
CA LEU A 140 7.35 -10.21 2.00
C LEU A 140 6.90 -11.47 1.28
N GLN A 141 7.07 -11.50 -0.05
CA GLN A 141 6.69 -12.65 -0.87
C GLN A 141 7.72 -12.87 -1.98
N ARG A 142 8.36 -14.04 -1.98
CA ARG A 142 9.19 -14.49 -3.12
C ARG A 142 8.33 -14.82 -4.32
N SER A 143 8.90 -14.75 -5.51
CA SER A 143 8.23 -15.17 -6.75
C SER A 143 7.75 -16.63 -6.63
N GLY A 144 6.46 -16.86 -6.94
CA GLY A 144 5.85 -18.20 -6.81
C GLY A 144 5.56 -18.67 -5.37
N GLY A 145 5.99 -17.90 -4.35
CA GLY A 145 5.78 -18.24 -2.94
C GLY A 145 4.51 -17.62 -2.34
N LYS A 146 4.29 -17.91 -1.06
CA LYS A 146 3.25 -17.25 -0.24
C LYS A 146 3.83 -16.02 0.47
N PRO A 147 3.00 -15.01 0.80
CA PRO A 147 3.41 -13.95 1.72
C PRO A 147 3.84 -14.52 3.07
N LEU A 148 4.98 -14.08 3.59
CA LEU A 148 5.53 -14.51 4.87
C LEU A 148 5.85 -13.28 5.73
N PRO A 149 5.67 -13.35 7.06
CA PRO A 149 6.25 -12.39 7.98
C PRO A 149 7.78 -12.32 7.81
N ALA A 150 8.37 -11.13 8.00
CA ALA A 150 9.81 -10.91 7.81
C ALA A 150 10.67 -11.89 8.60
N GLN A 151 10.29 -12.23 9.85
CA GLN A 151 11.02 -13.20 10.67
C GLN A 151 11.03 -14.61 10.07
N GLU A 152 9.93 -15.02 9.44
CA GLU A 152 9.86 -16.32 8.76
C GLU A 152 10.60 -16.30 7.43
N PHE A 153 10.52 -15.18 6.70
CA PHE A 153 11.26 -14.96 5.46
C PHE A 153 12.78 -15.07 5.68
N LEU A 154 13.28 -14.56 6.82
CA LEU A 154 14.69 -14.60 7.21
C LEU A 154 15.16 -15.95 7.73
N ARG A 155 14.27 -16.93 7.99
CA ARG A 155 14.70 -18.26 8.38
C ARG A 155 15.43 -18.95 7.22
N GLY A 156 16.77 -19.07 7.36
CA GLY A 156 17.64 -19.61 6.30
C GLY A 156 17.91 -18.68 5.14
N ALA A 157 17.56 -17.40 5.27
CA ALA A 157 17.83 -16.35 4.28
C ALA A 157 18.63 -15.22 4.92
N SER A 158 19.79 -14.93 4.35
CA SER A 158 20.60 -13.73 4.69
C SER A 158 20.37 -12.69 3.59
N VAL A 159 19.74 -11.58 3.95
CA VAL A 159 19.54 -10.44 3.05
C VAL A 159 20.65 -9.43 3.29
N THR A 160 21.48 -9.19 2.30
CA THR A 160 22.65 -8.31 2.41
C THR A 160 22.39 -6.93 1.83
N LYS A 161 21.55 -6.85 0.80
CA LYS A 161 21.24 -5.60 0.10
C LYS A 161 19.87 -5.66 -0.58
N VAL A 162 19.21 -4.52 -0.67
CA VAL A 162 18.05 -4.29 -1.56
C VAL A 162 18.40 -3.31 -2.67
N LEU A 163 17.83 -3.52 -3.87
CA LEU A 163 18.18 -2.82 -5.11
C LEU A 163 16.93 -2.19 -5.75
#